data_63ec343753c27bb16901eab76d8dd313
#
_entry.id   63ec343753c27bb16901eab76d8dd313
#
_cell.length_a   1.000
_cell.length_b   1.000
_cell.length_c   1.000
_cell.angle_alpha   90.00
_cell.angle_beta   90.00
_cell.angle_gamma   90.00
#
_symmetry.space_group_name_H-M   'P 1'
#
loop_
_entity.id
_entity.type
_entity.pdbx_description
1 polymer ?
#
loop_
_entity_poly.entity_id
_entity_poly.type
_entity_poly.pdbx_seq_one_letter_code
_entity_poly.pdbx_strand_id
1 'polypeptide(L)'
;RQSRMEIASESIQVLGRFGEAHGVTLAVENLPRTCLGNCADEIRALVDQGKSASVCFDVNHLLKETHREFIQKAGDYFVTTHLSDYDRVDEKHWLPGDGCIDWEELVQLLEAKHYKGRYLFELNEASSPSLNRIFTPRELMDRFVKLTK
;
A
#
# COMPACT_ATOMS: atom_id res chain seq x y z
N ARG A 1 17.93 3.26 14.43
CA ARG A 1 16.81 2.67 13.69
C ARG A 1 16.37 1.35 14.30
N GLN A 2 17.30 0.45 14.59
CA GLN A 2 17.01 -0.88 15.12
C GLN A 2 16.10 -0.85 16.37
N SER A 3 16.46 -0.09 17.40
CA SER A 3 15.65 0.01 18.65
C SER A 3 14.24 0.54 18.40
N ARG A 4 14.05 1.42 17.40
CA ARG A 4 12.70 1.89 17.04
C ARG A 4 11.89 0.82 16.32
N MET A 5 12.53 -0.02 15.51
CA MET A 5 11.89 -1.16 14.87
C MET A 5 11.39 -2.16 15.92
N GLU A 6 12.20 -2.47 16.91
CA GLU A 6 11.85 -3.38 18.03
C GLU A 6 10.63 -2.86 18.80
N ILE A 7 10.67 -1.59 19.25
CA ILE A 7 9.54 -0.96 19.96
C ILE A 7 8.28 -0.93 19.10
N ALA A 8 8.41 -0.58 17.82
CA ALA A 8 7.26 -0.54 16.90
C ALA A 8 6.66 -1.94 16.71
N SER A 9 7.51 -2.95 16.50
CA SER A 9 7.05 -4.33 16.37
C SER A 9 6.32 -4.82 17.62
N GLU A 10 6.87 -4.60 18.82
CA GLU A 10 6.21 -4.95 20.08
C GLU A 10 4.84 -4.27 20.22
N SER A 11 4.77 -2.96 19.90
CA SER A 11 3.52 -2.19 19.94
C SER A 11 2.48 -2.73 18.96
N ILE A 12 2.90 -3.06 17.73
CA ILE A 12 2.05 -3.66 16.69
C ILE A 12 1.51 -5.01 17.17
N GLN A 13 2.34 -5.84 17.82
CA GLN A 13 1.87 -7.13 18.36
C GLN A 13 0.82 -6.96 19.46
N VAL A 14 1.00 -5.98 20.35
CA VAL A 14 0.01 -5.70 21.40
C VAL A 14 -1.32 -5.23 20.77
N LEU A 15 -1.27 -4.29 19.86
CA LEU A 15 -2.45 -3.76 19.16
C LEU A 15 -3.13 -4.83 18.29
N GLY A 16 -2.33 -5.67 17.61
CA GLY A 16 -2.85 -6.74 16.76
C GLY A 16 -3.64 -7.76 17.58
N ARG A 17 -3.09 -8.25 18.70
CA ARG A 17 -3.81 -9.15 19.60
C ARG A 17 -5.09 -8.51 20.18
N PHE A 18 -5.02 -7.22 20.51
CA PHE A 18 -6.22 -6.49 20.96
C PHE A 18 -7.28 -6.44 19.86
N GLY A 19 -6.87 -6.12 18.62
CA GLY A 19 -7.76 -6.13 17.45
C GLY A 19 -8.41 -7.49 17.22
N GLU A 20 -7.61 -8.56 17.19
CA GLU A 20 -8.10 -9.94 17.02
C GLU A 20 -9.17 -10.32 18.07
N ALA A 21 -8.94 -9.96 19.33
CA ALA A 21 -9.90 -10.21 20.42
C ALA A 21 -11.24 -9.47 20.21
N HIS A 22 -11.27 -8.46 19.35
CA HIS A 22 -12.46 -7.67 19.02
C HIS A 22 -12.95 -7.87 17.57
N GLY A 23 -12.42 -8.89 16.88
CA GLY A 23 -12.80 -9.18 15.48
C GLY A 23 -12.30 -8.14 14.46
N VAL A 24 -11.23 -7.40 14.77
CA VAL A 24 -10.61 -6.38 13.93
C VAL A 24 -9.22 -6.83 13.51
N THR A 25 -8.91 -6.72 12.21
CA THR A 25 -7.57 -6.95 11.69
C THR A 25 -6.78 -5.64 11.71
N LEU A 26 -5.61 -5.65 12.37
CA LEU A 26 -4.66 -4.55 12.29
C LEU A 26 -3.87 -4.66 10.98
N ALA A 27 -3.93 -3.63 10.15
CA ALA A 27 -3.12 -3.50 8.94
C ALA A 27 -2.09 -2.38 9.11
N VAL A 28 -0.82 -2.72 8.97
CA VAL A 28 0.30 -1.76 9.07
C VAL A 28 0.65 -1.29 7.67
N GLU A 29 0.66 0.01 7.47
CA GLU A 29 0.96 0.62 6.19
C GLU A 29 2.47 0.78 5.97
N ASN A 30 2.94 0.47 4.75
CA ASN A 30 4.28 0.85 4.34
C ASN A 30 4.36 2.36 4.12
N LEU A 31 5.38 2.99 4.68
CA LEU A 31 5.53 4.44 4.67
C LEU A 31 6.73 4.89 3.83
N PRO A 32 6.74 6.11 3.31
CA PRO A 32 7.80 6.57 2.41
C PRO A 32 9.07 7.03 3.14
N ARG A 33 10.09 7.39 2.40
CA ARG A 33 11.33 8.10 2.81
C ARG A 33 12.08 7.40 3.95
N THR A 34 12.17 8.05 5.11
CA THR A 34 12.93 7.57 6.28
C THR A 34 12.06 6.96 7.37
N CYS A 35 10.76 6.81 7.13
CA CYS A 35 9.83 6.17 8.06
C CYS A 35 10.19 4.70 8.28
N LEU A 36 9.69 4.10 9.34
CA LEU A 36 9.76 2.65 9.54
C LEU A 36 8.80 1.97 8.57
N GLY A 37 9.17 0.78 8.08
CA GLY A 37 8.37 0.07 7.10
C GLY A 37 8.46 0.65 5.68
N ASN A 38 9.54 1.36 5.34
CA ASN A 38 9.75 1.98 4.02
C ASN A 38 10.34 1.05 2.96
N CYS A 39 10.40 -0.24 3.23
CA CYS A 39 10.77 -1.31 2.30
C CYS A 39 10.15 -2.64 2.76
N ALA A 40 10.11 -3.61 1.86
CA ALA A 40 9.48 -4.90 2.10
C ALA A 40 10.07 -5.63 3.30
N ASP A 41 11.40 -5.59 3.47
CA ASP A 41 12.06 -6.29 4.57
C ASP A 41 11.71 -5.67 5.94
N GLU A 42 11.58 -4.33 6.01
CA GLU A 42 11.17 -3.68 7.26
C GLU A 42 9.68 -3.88 7.57
N ILE A 43 8.78 -3.75 6.58
CA ILE A 43 7.35 -3.95 6.84
C ILE A 43 7.07 -5.38 7.29
N ARG A 44 7.74 -6.37 6.69
CA ARG A 44 7.67 -7.77 7.14
C ARG A 44 8.17 -7.92 8.57
N ALA A 45 9.33 -7.35 8.91
CA ALA A 45 9.88 -7.41 10.25
C ALA A 45 8.93 -6.79 11.30
N LEU A 46 8.11 -5.81 10.92
CA LEU A 46 7.11 -5.22 11.80
C LEU A 46 5.91 -6.15 12.06
N VAL A 47 5.46 -6.92 11.06
CA VAL A 47 4.23 -7.72 11.15
C VAL A 47 4.47 -9.21 11.46
N ASP A 48 5.66 -9.74 11.16
CA ASP A 48 5.94 -11.19 11.17
C ASP A 48 6.10 -11.79 12.60
N GLN A 49 6.47 -10.98 13.58
CA GLN A 49 6.86 -11.45 14.93
C GLN A 49 5.73 -12.06 15.77
N GLY A 50 4.49 -12.06 15.34
CA GLY A 50 3.39 -12.62 16.14
C GLY A 50 2.17 -12.99 15.32
N LYS A 51 2.20 -12.73 14.02
CA LYS A 51 1.11 -13.00 13.07
C LYS A 51 -0.24 -12.34 13.40
N SER A 52 -0.24 -11.37 14.32
CA SER A 52 -1.44 -10.63 14.73
C SER A 52 -1.64 -9.31 13.98
N ALA A 53 -0.79 -9.04 13.00
CA ALA A 53 -0.92 -7.88 12.13
C ALA A 53 -0.70 -8.27 10.66
N SER A 54 -1.29 -7.53 9.77
CA SER A 54 -1.21 -7.66 8.31
C SER A 54 -0.67 -6.36 7.71
N VAL A 55 -0.58 -6.29 6.38
CA VAL A 55 -0.07 -5.11 5.68
C VAL A 55 -1.19 -4.39 4.92
N CYS A 56 -1.26 -3.08 5.07
CA CYS A 56 -1.87 -2.17 4.14
C CYS A 56 -0.82 -1.76 3.10
N PHE A 57 -0.99 -2.16 1.86
CA PHE A 57 -0.04 -1.85 0.80
C PHE A 57 -0.37 -0.52 0.14
N ASP A 58 0.40 0.53 0.45
CA ASP A 58 0.34 1.79 -0.29
C ASP A 58 1.35 1.80 -1.44
N VAL A 59 0.82 1.89 -2.65
CA VAL A 59 1.63 1.85 -3.88
C VAL A 59 2.43 3.14 -4.12
N ASN A 60 1.96 4.26 -3.58
CA ASN A 60 2.53 5.57 -3.76
C ASN A 60 3.75 5.84 -2.84
N HIS A 61 3.92 5.03 -1.79
CA HIS A 61 4.98 5.16 -0.81
C HIS A 61 6.28 4.42 -1.18
N LEU A 62 6.32 3.72 -2.33
CA LEU A 62 7.50 2.97 -2.75
C LEU A 62 8.51 3.85 -3.50
N LEU A 63 9.42 4.45 -2.74
CA LEU A 63 10.51 5.28 -3.29
C LEU A 63 11.86 4.54 -3.37
N LYS A 64 11.98 3.34 -2.78
CA LYS A 64 13.23 2.57 -2.70
C LYS A 64 13.22 1.26 -3.49
N GLU A 65 12.05 0.67 -3.64
CA GLU A 65 11.84 -0.61 -4.31
C GLU A 65 10.80 -0.45 -5.41
N THR A 66 10.81 -1.34 -6.39
CA THR A 66 9.74 -1.45 -7.37
C THR A 66 8.51 -2.13 -6.74
N HIS A 67 7.32 -1.89 -7.32
CA HIS A 67 6.10 -2.60 -6.90
C HIS A 67 6.27 -4.12 -6.99
N ARG A 68 6.94 -4.59 -8.05
CA ARG A 68 7.25 -6.01 -8.24
C ARG A 68 8.08 -6.58 -7.08
N GLU A 69 9.19 -5.95 -6.73
CA GLU A 69 10.06 -6.41 -5.64
C GLU A 69 9.33 -6.43 -4.30
N PHE A 70 8.57 -5.36 -4.01
CA PHE A 70 7.82 -5.25 -2.76
C PHE A 70 6.73 -6.32 -2.67
N ILE A 71 5.90 -6.49 -3.72
CA ILE A 71 4.83 -7.49 -3.76
C ILE A 71 5.39 -8.91 -3.69
N GLN A 72 6.50 -9.20 -4.37
CA GLN A 72 7.14 -10.52 -4.29
C GLN A 72 7.53 -10.89 -2.86
N LYS A 73 8.06 -9.94 -2.09
CA LYS A 73 8.54 -10.16 -0.72
C LYS A 73 7.44 -10.09 0.33
N ALA A 74 6.52 -9.15 0.24
CA ALA A 74 5.56 -8.82 1.29
C ALA A 74 4.09 -9.12 0.92
N GLY A 75 3.80 -9.48 -0.33
CA GLY A 75 2.42 -9.61 -0.84
C GLY A 75 1.55 -10.62 -0.11
N ASP A 76 2.15 -11.65 0.50
CA ASP A 76 1.41 -12.65 1.27
C ASP A 76 0.80 -12.11 2.58
N TYR A 77 1.20 -10.89 3.00
CA TYR A 77 0.69 -10.21 4.20
C TYR A 77 -0.39 -9.17 3.90
N PHE A 78 -0.69 -8.90 2.62
CA PHE A 78 -1.61 -7.82 2.24
C PHE A 78 -3.07 -8.17 2.53
N VAL A 79 -3.77 -7.26 3.22
CA VAL A 79 -5.22 -7.37 3.49
C VAL A 79 -6.01 -6.20 2.92
N THR A 80 -5.35 -5.09 2.68
CA THR A 80 -5.91 -3.89 2.03
C THR A 80 -4.84 -3.15 1.24
N THR A 81 -5.25 -2.24 0.38
CA THR A 81 -4.33 -1.41 -0.42
C THR A 81 -4.75 0.05 -0.32
N HIS A 82 -3.78 0.96 -0.46
CA HIS A 82 -4.01 2.36 -0.83
C HIS A 82 -3.45 2.56 -2.24
N LEU A 83 -4.31 2.92 -3.18
CA LEU A 83 -3.99 3.03 -4.59
C LEU A 83 -4.04 4.49 -5.03
N SER A 84 -2.94 5.00 -5.54
CA SER A 84 -2.81 6.30 -6.18
C SER A 84 -1.58 6.32 -7.07
N ASP A 85 -1.50 7.23 -8.03
CA ASP A 85 -0.35 7.34 -8.90
C ASP A 85 0.65 8.40 -8.43
N TYR A 86 1.91 8.32 -8.91
CA TYR A 86 2.99 9.22 -8.54
C TYR A 86 4.11 9.21 -9.58
N ASP A 87 5.14 10.02 -9.35
CA ASP A 87 6.30 10.18 -10.25
C ASP A 87 7.54 9.36 -9.84
N ARG A 88 7.47 8.54 -8.79
CA ARG A 88 8.58 7.83 -8.13
C ARG A 88 9.65 8.74 -7.50
N VAL A 89 9.43 10.04 -7.51
CA VAL A 89 10.31 11.01 -6.85
C VAL A 89 9.80 11.32 -5.46
N ASP A 90 8.48 11.49 -5.35
CA ASP A 90 7.81 11.76 -4.09
C ASP A 90 6.37 11.22 -4.12
N GLU A 91 5.74 11.08 -2.93
CA GLU A 91 4.32 10.75 -2.83
C GLU A 91 3.45 11.87 -3.42
N LYS A 92 2.45 11.53 -4.22
CA LYS A 92 1.62 12.49 -4.96
C LYS A 92 0.12 12.28 -4.79
N HIS A 93 -0.31 11.06 -4.59
CA HIS A 93 -1.71 10.66 -4.52
C HIS A 93 -2.53 11.11 -5.75
N TRP A 94 -1.94 10.97 -6.95
CA TRP A 94 -2.58 11.29 -8.21
C TRP A 94 -3.58 10.21 -8.64
N LEU A 95 -4.45 10.59 -9.58
CA LEU A 95 -5.34 9.64 -10.24
C LEU A 95 -4.55 8.56 -10.99
N PRO A 96 -5.04 7.32 -11.02
CA PRO A 96 -4.46 6.25 -11.84
C PRO A 96 -4.22 6.71 -13.28
N GLY A 97 -3.00 6.50 -13.79
CA GLY A 97 -2.56 6.89 -15.12
C GLY A 97 -2.07 8.34 -15.26
N ASP A 98 -1.98 9.09 -14.17
CA ASP A 98 -1.38 10.43 -14.15
C ASP A 98 0.11 10.41 -13.77
N GLY A 99 0.62 9.27 -13.33
CA GLY A 99 2.00 9.05 -12.93
C GLY A 99 2.69 7.97 -13.75
N CYS A 100 3.47 7.15 -13.07
CA CYS A 100 4.36 6.17 -13.70
C CYS A 100 4.08 4.71 -13.31
N ILE A 101 2.97 4.43 -12.63
CA ILE A 101 2.62 3.05 -12.25
C ILE A 101 2.12 2.30 -13.48
N ASP A 102 2.70 1.12 -13.73
CA ASP A 102 2.12 0.11 -14.61
C ASP A 102 0.98 -0.60 -13.88
N TRP A 103 -0.23 -0.14 -14.11
CA TRP A 103 -1.44 -0.61 -13.41
C TRP A 103 -1.82 -2.02 -13.80
N GLU A 104 -1.58 -2.43 -15.06
CA GLU A 104 -1.83 -3.79 -15.50
C GLU A 104 -0.89 -4.76 -14.79
N GLU A 105 0.42 -4.47 -14.78
CA GLU A 105 1.42 -5.26 -14.04
C GLU A 105 1.08 -5.31 -12.56
N LEU A 106 0.73 -4.18 -11.94
CA LEU A 106 0.40 -4.10 -10.52
C LEU A 106 -0.74 -5.05 -10.14
N VAL A 107 -1.83 -5.03 -10.91
CA VAL A 107 -2.99 -5.90 -10.65
C VAL A 107 -2.61 -7.36 -10.87
N GLN A 108 -1.90 -7.70 -11.94
CA GLN A 108 -1.43 -9.07 -12.20
C GLN A 108 -0.55 -9.59 -11.06
N LEU A 109 0.33 -8.77 -10.50
CA LEU A 109 1.20 -9.16 -9.37
C LEU A 109 0.38 -9.41 -8.09
N LEU A 110 -0.62 -8.59 -7.80
CA LEU A 110 -1.53 -8.79 -6.67
C LEU A 110 -2.37 -10.06 -6.84
N GLU A 111 -2.88 -10.33 -8.04
CA GLU A 111 -3.61 -11.55 -8.37
C GLU A 111 -2.72 -12.81 -8.23
N ALA A 112 -1.47 -12.74 -8.69
CA ALA A 112 -0.50 -13.83 -8.55
C ALA A 112 -0.19 -14.14 -7.07
N LYS A 113 -0.33 -13.17 -6.18
CA LYS A 113 -0.25 -13.34 -4.72
C LYS A 113 -1.58 -13.73 -4.06
N HIS A 114 -2.59 -14.03 -4.86
CA HIS A 114 -3.95 -14.39 -4.40
C HIS A 114 -4.57 -13.32 -3.49
N TYR A 115 -4.24 -12.05 -3.70
CA TYR A 115 -4.84 -10.93 -2.97
C TYR A 115 -6.37 -10.94 -3.11
N LYS A 116 -7.07 -10.87 -1.97
CA LYS A 116 -8.54 -10.91 -1.89
C LYS A 116 -9.11 -9.66 -1.22
N GLY A 117 -8.25 -8.73 -0.85
CA GLY A 117 -8.66 -7.46 -0.27
C GLY A 117 -9.34 -6.54 -1.28
N ARG A 118 -9.79 -5.40 -0.81
CA ARG A 118 -10.37 -4.37 -1.66
C ARG A 118 -9.29 -3.47 -2.23
N TYR A 119 -9.48 -2.99 -3.45
CA TYR A 119 -8.73 -1.89 -4.03
C TYR A 119 -9.30 -0.59 -3.47
N LEU A 120 -8.62 -0.03 -2.47
CA LEU A 120 -8.98 1.23 -1.86
C LEU A 120 -8.13 2.34 -2.48
N PHE A 121 -8.77 3.40 -2.96
CA PHE A 121 -8.07 4.54 -3.55
C PHE A 121 -7.88 5.63 -2.51
N GLU A 122 -6.64 6.13 -2.40
CA GLU A 122 -6.29 7.29 -1.58
C GLU A 122 -5.74 8.39 -2.49
N LEU A 123 -6.60 9.37 -2.81
CA LEU A 123 -6.35 10.33 -3.87
C LEU A 123 -6.39 11.77 -3.37
N ASN A 124 -5.48 12.58 -3.90
CA ASN A 124 -5.50 14.02 -3.77
C ASN A 124 -5.93 14.66 -5.09
N GLU A 125 -7.20 14.97 -5.20
CA GLU A 125 -7.84 15.50 -6.42
C GLU A 125 -7.19 16.79 -6.93
N ALA A 126 -6.76 17.65 -6.00
CA ALA A 126 -6.19 18.96 -6.33
C ALA A 126 -4.80 18.88 -6.98
N SER A 127 -4.09 17.78 -6.81
CA SER A 127 -2.71 17.61 -7.30
C SER A 127 -2.60 16.80 -8.59
N SER A 128 -3.69 16.21 -9.07
CA SER A 128 -3.67 15.30 -10.22
C SER A 128 -3.46 16.05 -11.55
N PRO A 129 -2.42 15.74 -12.34
CA PRO A 129 -2.06 16.50 -13.54
C PRO A 129 -3.17 16.57 -14.61
N SER A 130 -3.96 15.50 -14.77
CA SER A 130 -4.98 15.41 -15.80
C SER A 130 -6.29 16.08 -15.45
N LEU A 131 -6.55 16.35 -14.18
CA LEU A 131 -7.82 16.91 -13.72
C LEU A 131 -7.59 18.02 -12.69
N ASN A 132 -7.96 19.24 -13.08
CA ASN A 132 -8.00 20.36 -12.13
C ASN A 132 -9.43 20.56 -11.59
N ARG A 133 -10.07 19.48 -11.15
CA ARG A 133 -11.42 19.45 -10.61
C ARG A 133 -11.66 18.18 -9.80
N ILE A 134 -12.69 18.19 -8.99
CA ILE A 134 -13.25 16.99 -8.35
C ILE A 134 -13.74 16.01 -9.43
N PHE A 135 -13.35 14.75 -9.33
CA PHE A 135 -13.82 13.66 -10.20
C PHE A 135 -14.90 12.82 -9.49
N THR A 136 -15.69 12.11 -10.27
CA THR A 136 -16.69 11.20 -9.74
C THR A 136 -16.11 9.81 -9.48
N PRO A 137 -16.66 9.03 -8.54
CA PRO A 137 -16.27 7.62 -8.37
C PRO A 137 -16.35 6.79 -9.66
N ARG A 138 -17.32 7.11 -10.52
CA ARG A 138 -17.48 6.44 -11.81
C ARG A 138 -16.33 6.74 -12.77
N GLU A 139 -15.93 7.99 -12.89
CA GLU A 139 -14.77 8.38 -13.72
C GLU A 139 -13.48 7.68 -13.25
N LEU A 140 -13.28 7.58 -11.93
CA LEU A 140 -12.18 6.83 -11.35
C LEU A 140 -12.22 5.36 -11.73
N MET A 141 -13.35 4.70 -11.57
CA MET A 141 -13.50 3.28 -11.90
C MET A 141 -13.35 3.01 -13.39
N ASP A 142 -13.95 3.84 -14.26
CA ASP A 142 -13.81 3.71 -15.71
C ASP A 142 -12.34 3.88 -16.14
N ARG A 143 -11.61 4.78 -15.50
CA ARG A 143 -10.18 4.99 -15.74
C ARG A 143 -9.35 3.78 -15.29
N PHE A 144 -9.54 3.33 -14.07
CA PHE A 144 -8.83 2.18 -13.51
C PHE A 144 -9.04 0.91 -14.35
N VAL A 145 -10.28 0.61 -14.72
CA VAL A 145 -10.61 -0.56 -15.55
C VAL A 145 -9.94 -0.51 -16.93
N LYS A 146 -9.71 0.68 -17.50
CA LYS A 146 -8.99 0.81 -18.78
C LYS A 146 -7.50 0.54 -18.65
N LEU A 147 -6.93 0.85 -17.50
CA LEU A 147 -5.49 0.70 -17.23
C LEU A 147 -5.09 -0.71 -16.80
N THR A 148 -6.06 -1.54 -16.41
CA THR A 148 -5.85 -2.89 -15.87
C THR A 148 -6.36 -4.02 -16.79
N LYS A 149 -6.64 -3.70 -18.05
CA LYS A 149 -7.05 -4.63 -19.11
C LYS A 149 -5.92 -4.88 -20.10
#